data_aebdda21e2f3f7f36c7b9a86017ddd56
#
_entry.id   aebdda21e2f3f7f36c7b9a86017ddd56
#
_cell.length_a   1.000
_cell.length_b   1.000
_cell.length_c   1.000
_cell.angle_alpha   90.00
_cell.angle_beta   90.00
_cell.angle_gamma   90.00
#
_symmetry.space_group_name_H-M   'P 1'
#
loop_
_entity.id
_entity.type
_entity.pdbx_description
1 polymer ?
#
loop_
_entity_poly.entity_id
_entity_poly.type
_entity_poly.pdbx_seq_one_letter_code
_entity_poly.pdbx_strand_id
1 'polypeptide(L)'
;MGAAAVVTVAMILTGCGGQRQGDAATAAGNRAPPPVEVRLVDHAGLLAEVERHRGKVVVLDCWSTSCPPCVKEFPGLVKLAAAHGDRVVCLSLSFDYDGLGKPDDLVPPVRAFLEKVGAGQVVNMVSREEADSLYRKLDLVSVPAIMIWKPDGSLAVRYDDDMAARELGRAFTYADVEQTVTGLLAD
;
A
#
# COMPACT_ATOMS: atom_id res chain seq x y z
N MET A 1 -84.65 23.54 31.77
CA MET A 1 -83.68 24.41 31.15
C MET A 1 -82.31 23.67 31.29
N GLY A 2 -82.02 22.88 30.32
CA GLY A 2 -80.82 22.04 30.33
C GLY A 2 -79.87 22.45 29.21
N ALA A 3 -78.67 22.82 29.56
CA ALA A 3 -77.64 23.16 28.62
C ALA A 3 -76.84 21.89 28.34
N ALA A 4 -76.86 21.42 27.11
CA ALA A 4 -76.06 20.32 26.64
C ALA A 4 -74.61 20.76 26.32
N ALA A 5 -73.63 20.17 26.98
CA ALA A 5 -72.24 20.39 26.69
C ALA A 5 -71.79 19.43 25.61
N VAL A 6 -71.35 19.96 24.48
CA VAL A 6 -70.71 19.20 23.39
C VAL A 6 -69.20 18.99 23.72
N VAL A 7 -68.84 17.78 23.94
CA VAL A 7 -67.41 17.39 24.11
C VAL A 7 -66.84 17.10 22.74
N THR A 8 -65.92 17.93 22.29
CA THR A 8 -65.20 17.73 21.07
C THR A 8 -63.92 16.91 21.39
N VAL A 9 -63.87 15.68 20.94
CA VAL A 9 -62.67 14.79 21.04
C VAL A 9 -61.72 15.18 19.94
N ALA A 10 -60.58 15.76 20.33
CA ALA A 10 -59.45 16.00 19.41
C ALA A 10 -58.63 14.70 19.26
N MET A 11 -58.65 14.12 18.06
CA MET A 11 -57.82 12.99 17.68
C MET A 11 -56.38 13.44 17.40
N ILE A 12 -55.46 13.16 18.30
CA ILE A 12 -54.03 13.41 18.12
C ILE A 12 -53.46 12.25 17.26
N LEU A 13 -53.17 12.53 16.01
CA LEU A 13 -52.42 11.62 15.13
C LEU A 13 -50.93 11.67 15.53
N THR A 14 -50.46 10.64 16.24
CA THR A 14 -49.05 10.42 16.54
C THR A 14 -48.37 9.92 15.27
N GLY A 15 -47.69 10.81 14.57
CA GLY A 15 -46.84 10.48 13.44
C GLY A 15 -45.61 9.70 13.91
N CYS A 16 -45.53 8.41 13.55
CA CYS A 16 -44.31 7.63 13.64
C CYS A 16 -43.27 8.23 12.67
N GLY A 17 -42.35 9.02 13.20
CA GLY A 17 -41.14 9.43 12.53
C GLY A 17 -40.19 8.21 12.40
N GLY A 18 -40.24 7.56 11.25
CA GLY A 18 -39.26 6.55 10.90
C GLY A 18 -37.90 7.20 10.82
N GLN A 19 -37.03 6.92 11.79
CA GLN A 19 -35.59 7.18 11.72
C GLN A 19 -35.03 6.31 10.59
N ARG A 20 -34.75 6.94 9.46
CA ARG A 20 -33.84 6.34 8.46
C ARG A 20 -32.46 6.33 9.09
N GLN A 21 -32.10 5.21 9.73
CA GLN A 21 -30.70 4.88 9.97
C GLN A 21 -30.06 4.80 8.58
N GLY A 22 -29.22 5.79 8.31
CA GLY A 22 -28.45 5.84 7.08
C GLY A 22 -27.48 4.67 7.04
N ASP A 23 -27.69 3.78 6.10
CA ASP A 23 -26.77 2.74 5.71
C ASP A 23 -25.51 3.37 5.07
N ALA A 24 -24.60 3.85 5.91
CA ALA A 24 -23.30 4.39 5.50
C ALA A 24 -22.22 3.29 5.36
N ALA A 25 -22.62 2.00 5.36
CA ALA A 25 -21.69 0.88 5.39
C ALA A 25 -21.61 0.07 4.08
N THR A 26 -22.05 0.61 2.93
CA THR A 26 -22.10 -0.20 1.69
C THR A 26 -21.49 0.50 0.47
N ALA A 27 -20.44 1.31 0.63
CA ALA A 27 -19.75 1.95 -0.50
C ALA A 27 -18.35 1.37 -0.80
N ALA A 28 -17.95 0.26 -0.17
CA ALA A 28 -16.72 -0.50 -0.52
C ALA A 28 -16.99 -1.58 -1.60
N GLY A 29 -18.12 -1.50 -2.31
CA GLY A 29 -18.57 -2.44 -3.32
C GLY A 29 -17.89 -2.25 -4.66
N ASN A 30 -17.11 -3.24 -5.08
CA ASN A 30 -16.90 -3.65 -6.47
C ASN A 30 -16.35 -2.59 -7.46
N ARG A 31 -15.40 -1.75 -7.01
CA ARG A 31 -14.60 -0.97 -7.96
C ARG A 31 -13.51 -1.89 -8.50
N ALA A 32 -13.46 -2.07 -9.82
CA ALA A 32 -12.33 -2.74 -10.44
C ALA A 32 -11.01 -2.11 -9.95
N PRO A 33 -9.98 -2.91 -9.67
CA PRO A 33 -8.70 -2.35 -9.26
C PRO A 33 -8.21 -1.34 -10.32
N PRO A 34 -7.56 -0.25 -9.90
CA PRO A 34 -7.02 0.72 -10.83
C PRO A 34 -6.00 0.05 -11.78
N PRO A 35 -5.84 0.57 -12.99
CA PRO A 35 -4.84 0.05 -13.93
C PRO A 35 -3.44 0.13 -13.33
N VAL A 36 -2.60 -0.82 -13.67
CA VAL A 36 -1.20 -0.83 -13.24
C VAL A 36 -0.41 0.18 -14.08
N GLU A 37 0.10 1.20 -13.42
CA GLU A 37 1.06 2.14 -14.01
C GLU A 37 2.47 1.78 -13.55
N VAL A 38 3.45 1.91 -14.45
CA VAL A 38 4.87 1.64 -14.16
C VAL A 38 5.69 2.81 -14.68
N ARG A 39 6.54 3.37 -13.82
CA ARG A 39 7.39 4.50 -14.15
C ARG A 39 8.86 4.12 -14.05
N LEU A 40 9.69 4.67 -14.93
CA LEU A 40 11.14 4.61 -14.82
C LEU A 40 11.63 5.71 -13.89
N VAL A 41 12.44 5.34 -12.89
CA VAL A 41 13.02 6.28 -11.93
C VAL A 41 14.52 6.00 -11.75
N ASP A 42 15.27 7.02 -11.42
CA ASP A 42 16.60 6.92 -10.81
C ASP A 42 16.51 6.99 -9.28
N HIS A 43 17.63 6.88 -8.59
CA HIS A 43 17.68 6.98 -7.13
C HIS A 43 17.10 8.30 -6.60
N ALA A 44 17.39 9.43 -7.27
CA ALA A 44 16.84 10.73 -6.86
C ALA A 44 15.31 10.77 -7.02
N GLY A 45 14.78 10.21 -8.12
CA GLY A 45 13.35 10.07 -8.35
C GLY A 45 12.66 9.17 -7.33
N LEU A 46 13.32 8.09 -6.91
CA LEU A 46 12.83 7.23 -5.82
C LEU A 46 12.72 8.01 -4.50
N LEU A 47 13.77 8.73 -4.11
CA LEU A 47 13.75 9.51 -2.86
C LEU A 47 12.70 10.63 -2.92
N ALA A 48 12.54 11.28 -4.06
CA ALA A 48 11.50 12.28 -4.26
C ALA A 48 10.09 11.67 -4.15
N GLU A 49 9.92 10.43 -4.60
CA GLU A 49 8.64 9.72 -4.44
C GLU A 49 8.36 9.41 -2.97
N VAL A 50 9.32 8.90 -2.21
CA VAL A 50 9.17 8.69 -0.75
C VAL A 50 8.81 10.00 -0.05
N GLU A 51 9.53 11.08 -0.35
CA GLU A 51 9.30 12.41 0.26
C GLU A 51 7.91 12.98 -0.04
N ARG A 52 7.37 12.73 -1.23
CA ARG A 52 6.01 13.17 -1.64
C ARG A 52 4.92 12.61 -0.73
N HIS A 53 5.20 11.50 -0.06
CA HIS A 53 4.24 10.81 0.80
C HIS A 53 4.45 11.07 2.29
N ARG A 54 5.19 12.11 2.68
CA ARG A 54 5.25 12.56 4.07
C ARG A 54 3.85 12.73 4.67
N GLY A 55 3.72 12.42 5.95
CA GLY A 55 2.44 12.37 6.65
C GLY A 55 1.76 11.00 6.61
N LYS A 56 2.34 10.04 5.86
CA LYS A 56 1.88 8.65 5.79
C LYS A 56 3.02 7.69 6.11
N VAL A 57 2.69 6.47 6.49
CA VAL A 57 3.68 5.38 6.51
C VAL A 57 3.95 5.00 5.05
N VAL A 58 5.23 4.94 4.67
CA VAL A 58 5.64 4.54 3.32
C VAL A 58 6.36 3.20 3.40
N VAL A 59 5.93 2.25 2.59
CA VAL A 59 6.54 0.91 2.48
C VAL A 59 7.06 0.75 1.06
N LEU A 60 8.38 0.57 0.90
CA LEU A 60 9.04 0.30 -0.37
C LEU A 60 9.48 -1.15 -0.42
N ASP A 61 9.02 -1.89 -1.42
CA ASP A 61 9.52 -3.22 -1.77
C ASP A 61 10.54 -3.11 -2.91
N CYS A 62 11.78 -3.51 -2.62
CA CYS A 62 12.85 -3.66 -3.59
C CYS A 62 12.89 -5.11 -4.05
N TRP A 63 12.65 -5.35 -5.34
CA TRP A 63 12.41 -6.68 -5.89
C TRP A 63 12.93 -6.84 -7.32
N SER A 64 12.88 -8.06 -7.84
CA SER A 64 13.17 -8.36 -9.26
C SER A 64 12.27 -9.50 -9.74
N THR A 65 11.95 -9.50 -11.03
CA THR A 65 11.21 -10.62 -11.66
C THR A 65 12.02 -11.93 -11.65
N SER A 66 13.34 -11.84 -11.57
CA SER A 66 14.25 -12.98 -11.49
C SER A 66 14.51 -13.47 -10.06
N CYS A 67 13.88 -12.86 -9.04
CA CYS A 67 14.02 -13.20 -7.63
C CYS A 67 12.82 -14.05 -7.16
N PRO A 68 12.93 -15.39 -7.02
CA PRO A 68 11.79 -16.23 -6.67
C PRO A 68 11.14 -15.89 -5.33
N PRO A 69 11.87 -15.60 -4.23
CA PRO A 69 11.25 -15.17 -2.99
C PRO A 69 10.52 -13.82 -3.13
N CYS A 70 11.06 -12.87 -3.90
CA CYS A 70 10.37 -11.61 -4.16
C CYS A 70 9.02 -11.83 -4.83
N VAL A 71 8.99 -12.60 -5.93
CA VAL A 71 7.77 -12.91 -6.70
C VAL A 71 6.73 -13.60 -5.82
N LYS A 72 7.16 -14.50 -4.94
CA LYS A 72 6.28 -15.24 -4.03
C LYS A 72 5.63 -14.33 -2.99
N GLU A 73 6.40 -13.41 -2.42
CA GLU A 73 5.94 -12.55 -1.31
C GLU A 73 5.24 -11.28 -1.78
N PHE A 74 5.44 -10.82 -3.02
CA PHE A 74 4.89 -9.57 -3.58
C PHE A 74 3.36 -9.40 -3.39
N PRO A 75 2.51 -10.45 -3.47
CA PRO A 75 1.09 -10.32 -3.16
C PRO A 75 0.80 -9.79 -1.75
N GLY A 76 1.76 -9.88 -0.83
CA GLY A 76 1.69 -9.28 0.50
C GLY A 76 1.68 -7.75 0.43
N LEU A 77 2.51 -7.13 -0.42
CA LEU A 77 2.49 -5.68 -0.65
C LEU A 77 1.13 -5.20 -1.17
N VAL A 78 0.56 -5.95 -2.12
CA VAL A 78 -0.76 -5.63 -2.69
C VAL A 78 -1.86 -5.68 -1.61
N LYS A 79 -1.83 -6.70 -0.74
CA LYS A 79 -2.77 -6.81 0.38
C LYS A 79 -2.59 -5.67 1.38
N LEU A 80 -1.33 -5.32 1.71
CA LEU A 80 -1.00 -4.21 2.60
C LEU A 80 -1.57 -2.89 2.06
N ALA A 81 -1.38 -2.60 0.77
CA ALA A 81 -1.92 -1.42 0.12
C ALA A 81 -3.46 -1.35 0.21
N ALA A 82 -4.13 -2.49 0.01
CA ALA A 82 -5.59 -2.58 0.09
C ALA A 82 -6.12 -2.45 1.53
N ALA A 83 -5.37 -2.93 2.53
CA ALA A 83 -5.82 -2.96 3.92
C ALA A 83 -5.79 -1.59 4.61
N HIS A 84 -4.81 -0.75 4.29
CA HIS A 84 -4.56 0.48 5.06
C HIS A 84 -4.97 1.78 4.34
N GLY A 85 -5.36 1.70 3.06
CA GLY A 85 -5.92 2.84 2.30
C GLY A 85 -5.01 4.06 2.35
N ASP A 86 -5.58 5.19 2.76
CA ASP A 86 -4.88 6.48 2.73
C ASP A 86 -3.80 6.66 3.81
N ARG A 87 -3.68 5.76 4.79
CA ARG A 87 -2.69 5.87 5.87
C ARG A 87 -1.33 5.30 5.52
N VAL A 88 -1.29 4.38 4.56
CA VAL A 88 -0.06 3.70 4.10
C VAL A 88 0.06 3.85 2.60
N VAL A 89 1.25 4.18 2.13
CA VAL A 89 1.57 4.17 0.71
C VAL A 89 2.56 3.07 0.43
N CYS A 90 2.18 2.15 -0.45
CA CYS A 90 3.03 1.06 -0.89
C CYS A 90 3.70 1.43 -2.22
N LEU A 91 5.02 1.35 -2.24
CA LEU A 91 5.87 1.58 -3.38
C LEU A 91 6.54 0.25 -3.77
N SER A 92 6.77 0.02 -5.06
CA SER A 92 7.61 -1.07 -5.53
C SER A 92 8.69 -0.55 -6.47
N LEU A 93 9.92 -1.04 -6.32
CA LEU A 93 11.04 -0.73 -7.20
C LEU A 93 11.66 -2.01 -7.73
N SER A 94 11.56 -2.21 -9.05
CA SER A 94 12.20 -3.33 -9.73
C SER A 94 13.69 -3.04 -9.97
N PHE A 95 14.51 -4.03 -9.64
CA PHE A 95 15.97 -4.08 -9.85
C PHE A 95 16.34 -4.93 -11.08
N ASP A 96 15.42 -5.08 -12.04
CA ASP A 96 15.66 -5.94 -13.19
C ASP A 96 16.70 -5.39 -14.19
N TYR A 97 17.06 -4.10 -14.10
CA TYR A 97 18.03 -3.51 -15.01
C TYR A 97 19.46 -3.83 -14.54
N ASP A 98 20.15 -4.66 -15.31
CA ASP A 98 21.53 -5.11 -15.06
C ASP A 98 22.61 -4.34 -15.86
N GLY A 99 22.22 -3.23 -16.51
CA GLY A 99 23.12 -2.44 -17.35
C GLY A 99 23.14 -2.87 -18.82
N LEU A 100 22.45 -3.95 -19.18
CA LEU A 100 22.35 -4.41 -20.56
C LEU A 100 21.06 -3.94 -21.25
N GLY A 101 21.17 -3.46 -22.47
CA GLY A 101 20.01 -2.95 -23.21
C GLY A 101 19.52 -1.59 -22.68
N LYS A 102 18.21 -1.39 -22.70
CA LYS A 102 17.57 -0.15 -22.24
C LYS A 102 16.66 -0.45 -21.06
N PRO A 103 16.63 0.40 -20.03
CA PRO A 103 15.68 0.24 -18.91
C PRO A 103 14.21 0.19 -19.36
N ASP A 104 13.88 0.90 -20.45
CA ASP A 104 12.52 0.92 -21.02
C ASP A 104 12.05 -0.47 -21.48
N ASP A 105 12.98 -1.34 -21.91
CA ASP A 105 12.68 -2.69 -22.38
C ASP A 105 12.20 -3.61 -21.24
N LEU A 106 12.45 -3.21 -19.98
CA LEU A 106 12.03 -3.96 -18.78
C LEU A 106 10.63 -3.57 -18.30
N VAL A 107 10.11 -2.43 -18.72
CA VAL A 107 8.77 -1.98 -18.30
C VAL A 107 7.67 -2.96 -18.71
N PRO A 108 7.61 -3.51 -19.94
CA PRO A 108 6.57 -4.47 -20.32
C PRO A 108 6.55 -5.75 -19.47
N PRO A 109 7.67 -6.49 -19.28
CA PRO A 109 7.65 -7.72 -18.46
C PRO A 109 7.36 -7.45 -16.99
N VAL A 110 7.88 -6.37 -16.40
CA VAL A 110 7.56 -5.96 -15.04
C VAL A 110 6.08 -5.64 -14.91
N ARG A 111 5.51 -4.86 -15.82
CA ARG A 111 4.07 -4.55 -15.84
C ARG A 111 3.21 -5.80 -15.92
N ALA A 112 3.55 -6.74 -16.79
CA ALA A 112 2.80 -7.98 -16.93
C ALA A 112 2.73 -8.79 -15.62
N PHE A 113 3.82 -8.84 -14.87
CA PHE A 113 3.81 -9.45 -13.53
C PHE A 113 2.92 -8.66 -12.56
N LEU A 114 3.05 -7.34 -12.51
CA LEU A 114 2.29 -6.46 -11.61
C LEU A 114 0.78 -6.51 -11.89
N GLU A 115 0.38 -6.60 -13.16
CA GLU A 115 -1.02 -6.81 -13.57
C GLU A 115 -1.54 -8.16 -13.09
N LYS A 116 -0.74 -9.22 -13.24
CA LYS A 116 -1.09 -10.57 -12.79
C LYS A 116 -1.36 -10.64 -11.29
N VAL A 117 -0.61 -9.87 -10.47
CA VAL A 117 -0.79 -9.84 -9.02
C VAL A 117 -1.75 -8.74 -8.54
N GLY A 118 -2.29 -7.92 -9.45
CA GLY A 118 -3.26 -6.88 -9.12
C GLY A 118 -2.68 -5.66 -8.43
N ALA A 119 -1.44 -5.26 -8.75
CA ALA A 119 -0.69 -4.19 -8.11
C ALA A 119 -1.13 -2.76 -8.51
N GLY A 120 -2.39 -2.54 -8.88
CA GLY A 120 -2.87 -1.22 -9.34
C GLY A 120 -2.93 -0.16 -8.24
N GLN A 121 -2.96 -0.54 -6.96
CA GLN A 121 -2.91 0.40 -5.83
C GLN A 121 -1.49 0.68 -5.34
N VAL A 122 -0.49 0.00 -5.89
CA VAL A 122 0.92 0.19 -5.58
C VAL A 122 1.51 1.20 -6.56
N VAL A 123 2.37 2.09 -6.08
CA VAL A 123 3.17 2.97 -6.94
C VAL A 123 4.33 2.16 -7.49
N ASN A 124 4.24 1.73 -8.73
CA ASN A 124 5.20 0.81 -9.30
C ASN A 124 6.27 1.53 -10.11
N MET A 125 7.52 1.17 -9.86
CA MET A 125 8.70 1.77 -10.47
C MET A 125 9.66 0.70 -10.98
N VAL A 126 10.37 1.02 -12.06
CA VAL A 126 11.53 0.28 -12.56
C VAL A 126 12.75 1.20 -12.48
N SER A 127 13.84 0.70 -11.97
CA SER A 127 15.09 1.45 -11.95
C SER A 127 15.60 1.68 -13.36
N ARG A 128 15.96 2.92 -13.68
CA ARG A 128 16.76 3.22 -14.88
C ARG A 128 18.26 3.17 -14.62
N GLU A 129 18.65 3.02 -13.35
CA GLU A 129 20.02 2.78 -12.96
C GLU A 129 20.27 1.28 -12.87
N GLU A 130 21.49 0.89 -13.23
CA GLU A 130 21.99 -0.46 -13.08
C GLU A 130 21.84 -0.94 -11.63
N ALA A 131 21.41 -2.19 -11.43
CA ALA A 131 21.12 -2.79 -10.13
C ALA A 131 22.28 -2.63 -9.13
N ASP A 132 23.53 -2.92 -9.57
CA ASP A 132 24.72 -2.79 -8.71
C ASP A 132 24.95 -1.35 -8.21
N SER A 133 24.64 -0.35 -9.03
CA SER A 133 24.72 1.06 -8.63
C SER A 133 23.65 1.37 -7.59
N LEU A 134 22.44 0.87 -7.80
CA LEU A 134 21.31 1.12 -6.92
C LEU A 134 21.45 0.39 -5.57
N TYR A 135 22.00 -0.85 -5.57
CA TYR A 135 22.34 -1.57 -4.35
C TYR A 135 23.28 -0.74 -3.46
N ARG A 136 24.33 -0.17 -4.03
CA ARG A 136 25.28 0.68 -3.29
C ARG A 136 24.62 1.95 -2.75
N LYS A 137 23.75 2.60 -3.53
CA LYS A 137 23.09 3.85 -3.13
C LYS A 137 22.07 3.65 -2.01
N LEU A 138 21.40 2.51 -1.98
CA LEU A 138 20.41 2.15 -0.97
C LEU A 138 21.00 1.37 0.21
N ASP A 139 22.32 1.11 0.17
CA ASP A 139 23.03 0.28 1.17
C ASP A 139 22.36 -1.10 1.31
N LEU A 140 22.05 -1.74 0.17
CA LEU A 140 21.48 -3.07 0.08
C LEU A 140 22.51 -4.06 -0.49
N VAL A 141 22.39 -5.31 -0.09
CA VAL A 141 23.24 -6.41 -0.60
C VAL A 141 22.48 -7.26 -1.61
N SER A 142 21.18 -7.43 -1.40
CA SER A 142 20.32 -8.29 -2.21
C SER A 142 18.87 -7.81 -2.17
N VAL A 143 18.03 -8.45 -3.01
CA VAL A 143 16.57 -8.42 -2.90
C VAL A 143 16.07 -9.84 -2.57
N PRO A 144 14.94 -10.00 -1.83
CA PRO A 144 14.01 -8.95 -1.42
C PRO A 144 14.56 -8.05 -0.31
N ALA A 145 14.23 -6.76 -0.38
CA ALA A 145 14.44 -5.85 0.74
C ALA A 145 13.24 -4.92 0.87
N ILE A 146 12.78 -4.65 2.09
CA ILE A 146 11.66 -3.76 2.35
C ILE A 146 12.12 -2.64 3.28
N MET A 147 11.85 -1.41 2.87
CA MET A 147 12.15 -0.22 3.67
C MET A 147 10.85 0.45 4.09
N ILE A 148 10.75 0.83 5.37
CA ILE A 148 9.54 1.45 5.92
C ILE A 148 9.92 2.79 6.54
N TRP A 149 9.26 3.87 6.09
CA TRP A 149 9.40 5.21 6.63
C TRP A 149 8.19 5.60 7.46
N LYS A 150 8.46 6.32 8.55
CA LYS A 150 7.45 6.97 9.39
C LYS A 150 6.81 8.16 8.68
N PRO A 151 5.67 8.66 9.18
CA PRO A 151 5.05 9.87 8.64
C PRO A 151 5.95 11.11 8.66
N ASP A 152 6.91 11.20 9.58
CA ASP A 152 7.88 12.28 9.63
C ASP A 152 9.00 12.18 8.58
N GLY A 153 9.01 11.10 7.78
CA GLY A 153 10.01 10.82 6.74
C GLY A 153 11.28 10.14 7.24
N SER A 154 11.40 9.82 8.53
CA SER A 154 12.51 9.03 9.05
C SER A 154 12.34 7.55 8.69
N LEU A 155 13.44 6.86 8.36
CA LEU A 155 13.43 5.41 8.16
C LEU A 155 13.17 4.72 9.50
N ALA A 156 12.11 3.93 9.56
CA ALA A 156 11.72 3.17 10.75
C ALA A 156 12.48 1.84 10.82
N VAL A 157 12.46 1.08 9.72
CA VAL A 157 13.09 -0.24 9.65
C VAL A 157 13.43 -0.59 8.21
N ARG A 158 14.45 -1.43 8.04
CA ARG A 158 14.79 -2.11 6.79
C ARG A 158 14.76 -3.61 7.05
N TYR A 159 13.94 -4.31 6.30
CA TYR A 159 13.93 -5.76 6.22
C TYR A 159 14.84 -6.19 5.08
N ASP A 160 15.87 -6.93 5.38
CA ASP A 160 16.79 -7.58 4.44
C ASP A 160 17.30 -8.89 5.06
N ASP A 161 18.11 -9.64 4.32
CA ASP A 161 18.64 -10.92 4.79
C ASP A 161 19.47 -10.77 6.07
N ASP A 162 20.26 -9.69 6.20
CA ASP A 162 21.10 -9.43 7.37
C ASP A 162 20.27 -9.16 8.62
N MET A 163 19.24 -8.32 8.51
CA MET A 163 18.32 -8.04 9.61
C MET A 163 17.54 -9.29 9.98
N ALA A 164 17.02 -10.02 8.99
CA ALA A 164 16.25 -11.24 9.22
C ALA A 164 17.07 -12.32 9.95
N ALA A 165 18.33 -12.47 9.57
CA ALA A 165 19.25 -13.42 10.22
C ALA A 165 19.52 -13.02 11.69
N ARG A 166 19.72 -11.73 11.98
CA ARG A 166 20.05 -11.25 13.32
C ARG A 166 18.86 -11.19 14.26
N GLU A 167 17.69 -10.75 13.77
CA GLU A 167 16.56 -10.40 14.63
C GLU A 167 15.44 -11.44 14.61
N LEU A 168 15.24 -12.12 13.47
CA LEU A 168 14.16 -13.07 13.30
C LEU A 168 14.62 -14.54 13.36
N GLY A 169 15.90 -14.82 13.03
CA GLY A 169 16.43 -16.18 12.88
C GLY A 169 15.78 -16.98 11.74
N ARG A 170 15.05 -16.32 10.86
CA ARG A 170 14.37 -16.83 9.66
C ARG A 170 14.22 -15.75 8.62
N ALA A 171 13.90 -16.10 7.38
CA ALA A 171 13.50 -15.11 6.39
C ALA A 171 12.29 -14.29 6.88
N PHE A 172 12.28 -13.00 6.57
CA PHE A 172 11.12 -12.15 6.83
C PHE A 172 9.99 -12.44 5.85
N THR A 173 8.78 -12.05 6.22
CA THR A 173 7.57 -12.19 5.42
C THR A 173 6.75 -10.91 5.50
N TYR A 174 5.72 -10.79 4.67
CA TYR A 174 4.79 -9.67 4.80
C TYR A 174 3.97 -9.67 6.10
N ALA A 175 3.91 -10.76 6.84
CA ALA A 175 3.32 -10.74 8.19
C ALA A 175 4.17 -9.91 9.17
N ASP A 176 5.50 -9.95 9.05
CA ASP A 176 6.40 -9.14 9.85
C ASP A 176 6.29 -7.65 9.48
N VAL A 177 6.21 -7.36 8.19
CA VAL A 177 6.00 -6.00 7.65
C VAL A 177 4.66 -5.41 8.14
N GLU A 178 3.58 -6.18 8.06
CA GLU A 178 2.24 -5.80 8.54
C GLU A 178 2.24 -5.47 10.04
N GLN A 179 2.93 -6.28 10.85
CA GLN A 179 3.06 -6.02 12.28
C GLN A 179 3.75 -4.69 12.55
N THR A 180 4.85 -4.39 11.84
CA THR A 180 5.54 -3.10 11.97
C THR A 180 4.68 -1.94 11.54
N VAL A 181 4.02 -2.05 10.37
CA VAL A 181 3.11 -1.00 9.87
C VAL A 181 1.99 -0.72 10.86
N THR A 182 1.37 -1.77 11.41
CA THR A 182 0.30 -1.63 12.41
C THR A 182 0.79 -0.91 13.67
N GLY A 183 2.00 -1.23 14.14
CA GLY A 183 2.61 -0.52 15.27
C GLY A 183 2.80 0.97 14.98
N LEU A 184 3.36 1.32 13.81
CA LEU A 184 3.57 2.72 13.40
C LEU A 184 2.27 3.52 13.18
N LEU A 185 1.14 2.86 12.98
CA LEU A 185 -0.16 3.51 12.82
C LEU A 185 -0.89 3.70 14.14
N ALA A 186 -0.42 3.08 15.23
CA ALA A 186 -0.99 3.19 16.58
C ALA A 186 -0.35 4.31 17.42
N ASP A 187 0.87 4.74 17.06
CA ASP A 187 1.61 5.84 17.67
C ASP A 187 1.12 7.22 17.16
#